data_a88e5e3d5492f35827a85f7d274397d6
#
_entry.id   a88e5e3d5492f35827a85f7d274397d6
#
_cell.length_a   1.000
_cell.length_b   1.000
_cell.length_c   1.000
_cell.angle_alpha   90.00
_cell.angle_beta   90.00
_cell.angle_gamma   90.00
#
_symmetry.space_group_name_H-M   'P 1'
#
loop_
_entity.id
_entity.type
_entity.pdbx_description
1 polymer ?
#
loop_
_entity_poly.entity_id
_entity_poly.type
_entity_poly.pdbx_seq_one_letter_code
_entity_poly.pdbx_strand_id
1 'polypeptide(L)'
;MAKEFLTGNEAFAHAALEAGVRVCAGYPGTPSSEVIETVAKEHAAGRAEGVHVEWSTNEKAALELLAGAAYSGARTLYTCKQVGLNVASDALMSLNYVGVKGGTVLYVADDPGPISSQTEQDTRRFAAFAKVPVFDPATPEQGCQMMGIAYDLSEKYQTPVLMRPTTRVCHASTYFEVAERTQARTPEGFKRDSRWVIFPKRSYAAHKEINERLAAIADDFSESEFDVFNPVFGEGEDAQFGIVAGGISYAYAREALRLLEEEVQAGKLVWSQGAPAAPILPPQCEGGYCTMGGPAYGKAVEALPAYRVMQVGTPYPFP
;
A
#
# COMPACT_ATOMS: atom_id res chain seq x y z
N MET A 1 -12.86 14.04 -18.08
CA MET A 1 -12.25 13.93 -16.73
C MET A 1 -12.40 15.27 -16.03
N ALA A 2 -12.75 15.28 -14.77
CA ALA A 2 -12.84 16.48 -13.94
C ALA A 2 -11.60 16.57 -13.05
N LYS A 3 -11.12 17.80 -12.80
CA LYS A 3 -10.01 18.03 -11.88
C LYS A 3 -10.58 18.34 -10.50
N GLU A 4 -10.36 17.46 -9.54
CA GLU A 4 -10.90 17.57 -8.17
C GLU A 4 -9.76 17.62 -7.14
N PHE A 5 -9.98 18.35 -6.05
CA PHE A 5 -9.06 18.39 -4.90
C PHE A 5 -9.52 17.35 -3.90
N LEU A 6 -8.75 16.27 -3.79
CA LEU A 6 -9.13 15.06 -3.04
C LEU A 6 -8.05 14.69 -2.02
N THR A 7 -8.49 14.04 -0.94
CA THR A 7 -7.59 13.28 -0.07
C THR A 7 -7.11 12.00 -0.77
N GLY A 8 -6.04 11.38 -0.26
CA GLY A 8 -5.58 10.09 -0.78
C GLY A 8 -6.67 9.03 -0.75
N ASN A 9 -7.44 8.92 0.34
CA ASN A 9 -8.54 7.98 0.44
C ASN A 9 -9.61 8.18 -0.64
N GLU A 10 -10.01 9.43 -0.89
CA GLU A 10 -10.97 9.75 -1.94
C GLU A 10 -10.40 9.41 -3.33
N ALA A 11 -9.14 9.74 -3.57
CA ALA A 11 -8.46 9.43 -4.83
C ALA A 11 -8.32 7.90 -5.06
N PHE A 12 -8.00 7.11 -4.03
CA PHE A 12 -7.98 5.65 -4.12
C PHE A 12 -9.35 5.05 -4.43
N ALA A 13 -10.43 5.63 -3.87
CA ALA A 13 -11.78 5.22 -4.19
C ALA A 13 -12.10 5.46 -5.68
N HIS A 14 -11.77 6.63 -6.21
CA HIS A 14 -11.92 6.93 -7.65
C HIS A 14 -11.09 5.99 -8.51
N ALA A 15 -9.82 5.74 -8.16
CA ALA A 15 -8.96 4.81 -8.89
C ALA A 15 -9.53 3.37 -8.93
N ALA A 16 -10.12 2.91 -7.81
CA ALA A 16 -10.78 1.61 -7.77
C ALA A 16 -12.06 1.56 -8.63
N LEU A 17 -12.84 2.65 -8.64
CA LEU A 17 -14.01 2.77 -9.48
C LEU A 17 -13.64 2.77 -10.97
N GLU A 18 -12.60 3.50 -11.35
CA GLU A 18 -12.05 3.54 -12.71
C GLU A 18 -11.50 2.18 -13.15
N ALA A 19 -10.92 1.43 -12.21
CA ALA A 19 -10.51 0.04 -12.45
C ALA A 19 -11.71 -0.92 -12.60
N GLY A 20 -12.95 -0.45 -12.44
CA GLY A 20 -14.15 -1.24 -12.66
C GLY A 20 -14.55 -2.14 -11.49
N VAL A 21 -14.30 -1.71 -10.25
CA VAL A 21 -14.75 -2.42 -9.04
C VAL A 21 -16.26 -2.64 -9.09
N ARG A 22 -16.68 -3.84 -8.70
CA ARG A 22 -18.11 -4.26 -8.71
C ARG A 22 -18.70 -4.31 -7.30
N VAL A 23 -17.91 -4.74 -6.32
CA VAL A 23 -18.35 -4.87 -4.94
C VAL A 23 -17.30 -4.25 -4.02
N CYS A 24 -17.74 -3.32 -3.17
CA CYS A 24 -16.92 -2.70 -2.14
C CYS A 24 -17.54 -3.00 -0.78
N ALA A 25 -16.78 -3.54 0.14
CA ALA A 25 -17.24 -3.80 1.50
C ALA A 25 -16.12 -3.57 2.52
N GLY A 26 -16.51 -3.18 3.73
CA GLY A 26 -15.57 -2.92 4.81
C GLY A 26 -16.27 -2.75 6.15
N TYR A 27 -15.47 -2.44 7.16
CA TYR A 27 -15.94 -2.07 8.48
C TYR A 27 -15.32 -0.72 8.88
N PRO A 28 -16.08 0.20 9.52
CA PRO A 28 -15.59 1.53 9.83
C PRO A 28 -14.30 1.53 10.65
N GLY A 29 -13.32 2.31 10.23
CA GLY A 29 -12.06 2.45 10.95
C GLY A 29 -11.13 3.46 10.31
N THR A 30 -10.81 4.56 11.03
CA THR A 30 -9.79 5.53 10.60
C THR A 30 -8.41 4.87 10.64
N PRO A 31 -7.58 5.00 9.60
CA PRO A 31 -7.67 5.98 8.50
C PRO A 31 -8.20 5.43 7.15
N SER A 32 -9.12 4.48 7.10
CA SER A 32 -9.57 3.84 5.84
C SER A 32 -11.03 4.14 5.45
N SER A 33 -11.83 4.71 6.36
CA SER A 33 -13.29 4.83 6.18
C SER A 33 -13.69 5.64 4.97
N GLU A 34 -12.96 6.71 4.65
CA GLU A 34 -13.30 7.64 3.58
C GLU A 34 -13.26 6.98 2.19
N VAL A 35 -12.56 5.84 2.03
CA VAL A 35 -12.55 5.09 0.76
C VAL A 35 -13.94 4.57 0.44
N ILE A 36 -14.53 3.79 1.35
CA ILE A 36 -15.86 3.20 1.11
C ILE A 36 -16.97 4.27 1.16
N GLU A 37 -16.81 5.32 1.98
CA GLU A 37 -17.71 6.47 2.02
C GLU A 37 -17.74 7.19 0.67
N THR A 38 -16.59 7.37 0.02
CA THR A 38 -16.48 7.97 -1.31
C THR A 38 -17.14 7.09 -2.36
N VAL A 39 -16.88 5.76 -2.35
CA VAL A 39 -17.58 4.83 -3.25
C VAL A 39 -19.10 4.92 -3.09
N ALA A 40 -19.59 4.99 -1.84
CA ALA A 40 -21.02 5.13 -1.55
C ALA A 40 -21.60 6.46 -2.05
N LYS A 41 -20.87 7.56 -1.87
CA LYS A 41 -21.23 8.89 -2.37
C LYS A 41 -21.30 8.91 -3.91
N GLU A 42 -20.32 8.33 -4.59
CA GLU A 42 -20.29 8.25 -6.06
C GLU A 42 -21.43 7.37 -6.60
N HIS A 43 -21.71 6.25 -5.92
CA HIS A 43 -22.85 5.39 -6.26
C HIS A 43 -24.18 6.12 -6.09
N ALA A 44 -24.40 6.77 -4.95
CA ALA A 44 -25.62 7.53 -4.66
C ALA A 44 -25.84 8.70 -5.64
N ALA A 45 -24.76 9.30 -6.13
CA ALA A 45 -24.80 10.35 -7.14
C ALA A 45 -25.02 9.83 -8.58
N GLY A 46 -25.11 8.53 -8.79
CA GLY A 46 -25.27 7.91 -10.11
C GLY A 46 -24.01 8.00 -10.99
N ARG A 47 -22.85 8.22 -10.40
CA ARG A 47 -21.56 8.29 -11.12
C ARG A 47 -20.79 6.97 -11.11
N ALA A 48 -21.16 6.02 -10.25
CA ALA A 48 -20.58 4.67 -10.17
C ALA A 48 -21.65 3.62 -10.47
N GLU A 49 -21.87 3.36 -11.77
CA GLU A 49 -22.93 2.45 -12.21
C GLU A 49 -22.56 0.98 -11.93
N GLY A 50 -23.54 0.25 -11.40
CA GLY A 50 -23.44 -1.20 -11.18
C GLY A 50 -22.57 -1.60 -9.99
N VAL A 51 -22.07 -0.67 -9.18
CA VAL A 51 -21.31 -0.96 -7.97
C VAL A 51 -22.25 -1.30 -6.83
N HIS A 52 -21.96 -2.39 -6.10
CA HIS A 52 -22.55 -2.67 -4.79
C HIS A 52 -21.58 -2.19 -3.70
N VAL A 53 -22.07 -1.44 -2.73
CA VAL A 53 -21.28 -0.94 -1.61
C VAL A 53 -22.03 -1.13 -0.30
N GLU A 54 -21.34 -1.69 0.71
CA GLU A 54 -21.95 -1.88 2.02
C GLU A 54 -20.95 -1.84 3.18
N TRP A 55 -21.42 -1.36 4.33
CA TRP A 55 -20.79 -1.59 5.61
C TRP A 55 -21.23 -2.94 6.15
N SER A 56 -20.26 -3.83 6.37
CA SER A 56 -20.52 -5.14 6.95
C SER A 56 -20.51 -5.10 8.48
N THR A 57 -20.98 -6.15 9.14
CA THR A 57 -21.04 -6.24 10.60
C THR A 57 -19.69 -6.31 11.28
N ASN A 58 -18.66 -6.78 10.58
CA ASN A 58 -17.24 -6.76 10.95
C ASN A 58 -16.37 -7.03 9.72
N GLU A 59 -15.05 -6.94 9.91
CA GLU A 59 -14.06 -7.09 8.85
C GLU A 59 -14.04 -8.50 8.24
N LYS A 60 -14.29 -9.54 9.03
CA LYS A 60 -14.36 -10.91 8.52
C LYS A 60 -15.56 -11.08 7.59
N ALA A 61 -16.74 -10.62 8.01
CA ALA A 61 -17.95 -10.70 7.19
C ALA A 61 -17.78 -9.93 5.87
N ALA A 62 -17.14 -8.75 5.91
CA ALA A 62 -16.83 -7.97 4.71
C ALA A 62 -15.96 -8.77 3.74
N LEU A 63 -14.88 -9.37 4.22
CA LEU A 63 -13.96 -10.11 3.34
C LEU A 63 -14.60 -11.41 2.81
N GLU A 64 -15.43 -12.09 3.59
CA GLU A 64 -16.16 -13.30 3.14
C GLU A 64 -17.20 -12.98 2.06
N LEU A 65 -17.90 -11.85 2.18
CA LEU A 65 -18.80 -11.34 1.13
C LEU A 65 -18.03 -11.09 -0.18
N LEU A 66 -16.90 -10.39 -0.08
CA LEU A 66 -16.05 -10.08 -1.23
C LEU A 66 -15.44 -11.33 -1.87
N ALA A 67 -15.07 -12.33 -1.07
CA ALA A 67 -14.61 -13.63 -1.57
C ALA A 67 -15.67 -14.29 -2.45
N GLY A 68 -16.93 -14.32 -2.01
CA GLY A 68 -18.05 -14.84 -2.81
C GLY A 68 -18.23 -14.10 -4.13
N ALA A 69 -18.13 -12.76 -4.12
CA ALA A 69 -18.18 -11.94 -5.30
C ALA A 69 -16.96 -12.20 -6.24
N ALA A 70 -15.76 -12.33 -5.69
CA ALA A 70 -14.54 -12.60 -6.45
C ALA A 70 -14.58 -13.98 -7.14
N TYR A 71 -15.18 -15.00 -6.50
CA TYR A 71 -15.39 -16.31 -7.15
C TYR A 71 -16.29 -16.24 -8.39
N SER A 72 -17.16 -15.24 -8.45
CA SER A 72 -18.03 -14.97 -9.60
C SER A 72 -17.35 -14.12 -10.69
N GLY A 73 -16.10 -13.71 -10.49
CA GLY A 73 -15.34 -12.87 -11.41
C GLY A 73 -15.57 -11.36 -11.25
N ALA A 74 -16.18 -10.93 -10.16
CA ALA A 74 -16.31 -9.51 -9.83
C ALA A 74 -14.99 -8.95 -9.30
N ARG A 75 -14.59 -7.75 -9.74
CA ARG A 75 -13.54 -6.97 -9.05
C ARG A 75 -14.07 -6.47 -7.71
N THR A 76 -13.29 -6.68 -6.65
CA THR A 76 -13.72 -6.40 -5.28
C THR A 76 -12.73 -5.50 -4.56
N LEU A 77 -13.25 -4.58 -3.72
CA LEU A 77 -12.47 -3.72 -2.86
C LEU A 77 -12.85 -3.96 -1.40
N TYR A 78 -11.90 -4.47 -0.64
CA TYR A 78 -11.99 -4.59 0.81
C TYR A 78 -11.36 -3.36 1.47
N THR A 79 -11.96 -2.80 2.52
CA THR A 79 -11.39 -1.66 3.26
C THR A 79 -11.39 -1.91 4.76
N CYS A 80 -10.23 -1.71 5.39
CA CYS A 80 -10.11 -1.70 6.85
C CYS A 80 -8.85 -0.94 7.30
N LYS A 81 -8.79 -0.61 8.59
CA LYS A 81 -7.54 -0.22 9.24
C LYS A 81 -6.71 -1.45 9.64
N GLN A 82 -5.43 -1.26 9.99
CA GLN A 82 -4.49 -2.34 10.28
C GLN A 82 -5.01 -3.38 11.28
N VAL A 83 -5.65 -2.96 12.38
CA VAL A 83 -6.17 -3.91 13.39
C VAL A 83 -7.38 -4.69 12.89
N GLY A 84 -8.15 -4.16 11.93
CA GLY A 84 -9.25 -4.87 11.29
C GLY A 84 -8.78 -6.08 10.48
N LEU A 85 -7.56 -6.04 9.95
CA LEU A 85 -6.97 -7.18 9.26
C LEU A 85 -6.81 -8.40 10.18
N ASN A 86 -6.62 -8.18 11.49
CA ASN A 86 -6.58 -9.28 12.46
C ASN A 86 -7.92 -10.02 12.54
N VAL A 87 -9.03 -9.28 12.46
CA VAL A 87 -10.39 -9.85 12.45
C VAL A 87 -10.65 -10.61 11.16
N ALA A 88 -10.18 -10.09 10.02
CA ALA A 88 -10.33 -10.70 8.70
C ALA A 88 -9.30 -11.81 8.41
N SER A 89 -8.37 -12.09 9.32
CA SER A 89 -7.21 -12.96 9.06
C SER A 89 -7.60 -14.37 8.62
N ASP A 90 -8.59 -14.98 9.26
CA ASP A 90 -9.07 -16.33 8.93
C ASP A 90 -9.62 -16.38 7.48
N ALA A 91 -10.44 -15.39 7.11
CA ALA A 91 -10.97 -15.28 5.76
C ALA A 91 -9.85 -15.05 4.72
N LEU A 92 -8.87 -14.19 5.03
CA LEU A 92 -7.73 -13.92 4.14
C LEU A 92 -6.86 -15.16 3.92
N MET A 93 -6.52 -15.88 5.00
CA MET A 93 -5.73 -17.11 4.89
C MET A 93 -6.43 -18.15 4.02
N SER A 94 -7.73 -18.34 4.22
CA SER A 94 -8.52 -19.26 3.41
C SER A 94 -8.63 -18.79 1.95
N LEU A 95 -8.85 -17.49 1.72
CA LEU A 95 -8.97 -16.91 0.39
C LEU A 95 -7.70 -17.08 -0.42
N ASN A 96 -6.51 -16.94 0.18
CA ASN A 96 -5.25 -17.12 -0.52
C ASN A 96 -5.05 -18.57 -1.01
N TYR A 97 -5.51 -19.58 -0.25
CA TYR A 97 -5.46 -20.98 -0.65
C TYR A 97 -6.47 -21.34 -1.76
N VAL A 98 -7.64 -20.74 -1.70
CA VAL A 98 -8.70 -20.93 -2.70
C VAL A 98 -8.40 -20.12 -3.96
N GLY A 99 -7.89 -18.91 -3.78
CA GLY A 99 -7.64 -17.93 -4.82
C GLY A 99 -8.87 -17.12 -5.18
N VAL A 100 -8.72 -16.24 -6.15
CA VAL A 100 -9.78 -15.37 -6.67
C VAL A 100 -9.90 -15.55 -8.18
N LYS A 101 -11.03 -15.14 -8.76
CA LYS A 101 -11.23 -15.06 -10.20
C LYS A 101 -11.32 -13.60 -10.66
N GLY A 102 -12.14 -12.81 -10.00
CA GLY A 102 -12.14 -11.37 -10.16
C GLY A 102 -11.05 -10.72 -9.30
N GLY A 103 -10.44 -9.67 -9.79
CA GLY A 103 -9.41 -8.93 -9.08
C GLY A 103 -9.88 -8.50 -7.69
N THR A 104 -9.09 -8.80 -6.68
CA THR A 104 -9.41 -8.54 -5.27
C THR A 104 -8.31 -7.73 -4.64
N VAL A 105 -8.62 -6.47 -4.32
CA VAL A 105 -7.70 -5.56 -3.61
C VAL A 105 -8.17 -5.37 -2.18
N LEU A 106 -7.25 -5.63 -1.24
CA LEU A 106 -7.43 -5.38 0.17
C LEU A 106 -6.74 -4.04 0.51
N TYR A 107 -7.52 -2.99 0.63
CA TYR A 107 -7.06 -1.69 1.09
C TYR A 107 -6.95 -1.70 2.61
N VAL A 108 -5.73 -1.76 3.12
CA VAL A 108 -5.45 -1.81 4.55
C VAL A 108 -4.61 -0.61 4.94
N ALA A 109 -5.21 0.35 5.62
CA ALA A 109 -4.54 1.57 6.02
C ALA A 109 -3.82 1.40 7.36
N ASP A 110 -2.50 1.53 7.35
CA ASP A 110 -1.65 1.49 8.54
C ASP A 110 -1.56 2.87 9.19
N ASP A 111 -1.41 2.88 10.50
CA ASP A 111 -1.28 4.09 11.31
C ASP A 111 0.03 4.07 12.14
N PRO A 112 1.21 4.17 11.49
CA PRO A 112 2.50 4.15 12.18
C PRO A 112 2.67 5.37 13.08
N GLY A 113 3.14 5.13 14.33
CA GLY A 113 3.12 6.15 15.37
C GLY A 113 1.67 6.57 15.62
N PRO A 114 0.83 5.70 16.23
CA PRO A 114 -0.63 5.74 16.09
C PRO A 114 -1.19 7.14 16.39
N ILE A 115 -1.92 7.68 15.42
CA ILE A 115 -2.56 9.00 15.49
C ILE A 115 -4.02 8.82 15.98
N SER A 116 -4.73 7.83 15.43
CA SER A 116 -6.14 7.56 15.76
C SER A 116 -6.40 6.09 16.12
N SER A 117 -5.47 5.20 15.89
CA SER A 117 -5.60 3.78 16.18
C SER A 117 -5.12 3.46 17.60
N GLN A 118 -5.67 2.38 18.18
CA GLN A 118 -5.32 1.94 19.54
C GLN A 118 -3.91 1.36 19.64
N THR A 119 -3.42 0.78 18.52
CA THR A 119 -2.13 0.10 18.44
C THR A 119 -1.49 0.36 17.08
N GLU A 120 -0.21 0.06 16.97
CA GLU A 120 0.55 0.09 15.73
C GLU A 120 0.77 -1.32 15.22
N GLN A 121 0.61 -1.50 13.89
CA GLN A 121 0.95 -2.72 13.19
C GLN A 121 1.58 -2.40 11.84
N ASP A 122 2.53 -3.21 11.41
CA ASP A 122 3.08 -3.19 10.06
C ASP A 122 2.45 -4.32 9.24
N THR A 123 1.43 -3.99 8.47
CA THR A 123 0.68 -4.97 7.68
C THR A 123 1.47 -5.57 6.52
N ARG A 124 2.64 -5.01 6.16
CA ARG A 124 3.59 -5.65 5.23
C ARG A 124 4.06 -6.99 5.78
N ARG A 125 4.30 -7.07 7.09
CA ARG A 125 4.64 -8.32 7.78
C ARG A 125 3.48 -9.31 7.77
N PHE A 126 2.26 -8.80 7.91
CA PHE A 126 1.07 -9.63 7.82
C PHE A 126 0.90 -10.21 6.41
N ALA A 127 1.11 -9.41 5.38
CA ALA A 127 1.05 -9.88 4.00
C ALA A 127 2.10 -10.96 3.69
N ALA A 128 3.33 -10.79 4.19
CA ALA A 128 4.37 -11.81 4.08
C ALA A 128 3.97 -13.11 4.79
N PHE A 129 3.35 -13.03 5.98
CA PHE A 129 2.79 -14.18 6.69
C PHE A 129 1.65 -14.84 5.92
N ALA A 130 0.73 -14.04 5.35
CA ALA A 130 -0.38 -14.51 4.52
C ALA A 130 0.05 -14.95 3.11
N LYS A 131 1.27 -14.68 2.70
CA LYS A 131 1.81 -14.96 1.35
C LYS A 131 0.97 -14.29 0.24
N VAL A 132 0.64 -13.01 0.43
CA VAL A 132 -0.05 -12.18 -0.55
C VAL A 132 0.82 -11.00 -0.97
N PRO A 133 0.82 -10.59 -2.25
CA PRO A 133 1.61 -9.45 -2.71
C PRO A 133 1.13 -8.14 -2.12
N VAL A 134 2.05 -7.18 -1.96
CA VAL A 134 1.82 -5.87 -1.35
C VAL A 134 2.26 -4.75 -2.25
N PHE A 135 1.43 -3.71 -2.36
CA PHE A 135 1.79 -2.38 -2.84
C PHE A 135 1.82 -1.40 -1.67
N ASP A 136 2.90 -0.64 -1.54
CA ASP A 136 3.16 0.32 -0.44
C ASP A 136 3.45 1.71 -1.04
N PRO A 137 2.41 2.51 -1.35
CA PRO A 137 2.57 3.79 -2.02
C PRO A 137 3.25 4.83 -1.12
N ALA A 138 4.14 5.63 -1.70
CA ALA A 138 4.79 6.77 -1.05
C ALA A 138 3.94 8.04 -1.10
N THR A 139 3.08 8.17 -2.12
CA THR A 139 2.17 9.31 -2.33
C THR A 139 0.79 8.85 -2.78
N PRO A 140 -0.24 9.68 -2.64
CA PRO A 140 -1.57 9.36 -3.16
C PRO A 140 -1.58 9.11 -4.67
N GLU A 141 -0.83 9.89 -5.45
CA GLU A 141 -0.76 9.75 -6.92
C GLU A 141 -0.18 8.39 -7.31
N GLN A 142 0.90 7.98 -6.66
CA GLN A 142 1.50 6.66 -6.88
C GLN A 142 0.52 5.55 -6.54
N GLY A 143 -0.22 5.69 -5.42
CA GLY A 143 -1.20 4.70 -5.01
C GLY A 143 -2.37 4.57 -5.98
N CYS A 144 -2.81 5.66 -6.61
CA CYS A 144 -3.81 5.61 -7.68
C CYS A 144 -3.31 4.82 -8.89
N GLN A 145 -2.05 5.02 -9.30
CA GLN A 145 -1.44 4.24 -10.38
C GLN A 145 -1.34 2.74 -10.01
N MET A 146 -0.92 2.45 -8.78
CA MET A 146 -0.83 1.08 -8.26
C MET A 146 -2.20 0.38 -8.20
N MET A 147 -3.30 1.11 -8.01
CA MET A 147 -4.63 0.51 -7.83
C MET A 147 -5.08 -0.31 -9.04
N GLY A 148 -5.00 0.24 -10.24
CA GLY A 148 -5.34 -0.48 -11.47
C GLY A 148 -4.47 -1.71 -11.68
N ILE A 149 -3.15 -1.55 -11.51
CA ILE A 149 -2.17 -2.63 -11.64
C ILE A 149 -2.40 -3.72 -10.59
N ALA A 150 -2.77 -3.36 -9.36
CA ALA A 150 -3.10 -4.33 -8.31
C ALA A 150 -4.30 -5.22 -8.69
N TYR A 151 -5.32 -4.68 -9.34
CA TYR A 151 -6.43 -5.48 -9.88
C TYR A 151 -5.97 -6.42 -10.99
N ASP A 152 -5.17 -5.93 -11.94
CA ASP A 152 -4.69 -6.72 -13.06
C ASP A 152 -3.73 -7.83 -12.59
N LEU A 153 -2.84 -7.53 -11.64
CA LEU A 153 -1.97 -8.52 -10.98
C LEU A 153 -2.79 -9.58 -10.24
N SER A 154 -3.84 -9.15 -9.51
CA SER A 154 -4.74 -10.06 -8.80
C SER A 154 -5.44 -11.04 -9.75
N GLU A 155 -5.90 -10.58 -10.90
CA GLU A 155 -6.53 -11.42 -11.94
C GLU A 155 -5.50 -12.33 -12.62
N LYS A 156 -4.32 -11.81 -12.96
CA LYS A 156 -3.22 -12.57 -13.59
C LYS A 156 -2.81 -13.77 -12.74
N TYR A 157 -2.62 -13.54 -11.45
CA TYR A 157 -2.13 -14.55 -10.50
C TYR A 157 -3.22 -15.22 -9.66
N GLN A 158 -4.46 -14.82 -9.83
CA GLN A 158 -5.61 -15.34 -9.09
C GLN A 158 -5.40 -15.32 -7.57
N THR A 159 -4.89 -14.23 -7.06
CA THR A 159 -4.55 -14.01 -5.64
C THR A 159 -5.09 -12.68 -5.16
N PRO A 160 -5.53 -12.56 -3.90
CA PRO A 160 -5.77 -11.24 -3.34
C PRO A 160 -4.48 -10.44 -3.28
N VAL A 161 -4.58 -9.12 -3.41
CA VAL A 161 -3.46 -8.17 -3.36
C VAL A 161 -3.70 -7.16 -2.25
N LEU A 162 -2.69 -6.89 -1.44
CA LEU A 162 -2.75 -5.90 -0.38
C LEU A 162 -2.28 -4.54 -0.91
N MET A 163 -3.09 -3.51 -0.76
CA MET A 163 -2.73 -2.11 -0.92
C MET A 163 -2.56 -1.50 0.47
N ARG A 164 -1.34 -1.08 0.82
CA ARG A 164 -0.97 -0.65 2.17
C ARG A 164 -0.56 0.82 2.21
N PRO A 165 -1.46 1.79 2.16
CA PRO A 165 -1.11 3.17 2.45
C PRO A 165 -1.00 3.39 3.97
N THR A 166 -0.26 4.45 4.34
CA THR A 166 -0.23 4.93 5.72
C THR A 166 -1.17 6.12 5.90
N THR A 167 -1.53 6.44 7.15
CA THR A 167 -2.37 7.61 7.49
C THR A 167 -1.91 8.88 6.76
N ARG A 168 -0.61 9.11 6.63
CA ARG A 168 -0.06 10.29 5.94
C ARG A 168 -0.42 10.31 4.45
N VAL A 169 -0.37 9.16 3.79
CA VAL A 169 -0.78 9.02 2.39
C VAL A 169 -2.31 9.09 2.26
N CYS A 170 -3.04 8.45 3.17
CA CYS A 170 -4.51 8.45 3.18
C CYS A 170 -5.10 9.87 3.24
N HIS A 171 -4.50 10.75 4.06
CA HIS A 171 -5.03 12.08 4.36
C HIS A 171 -4.26 13.22 3.68
N ALA A 172 -3.20 12.95 2.93
CA ALA A 172 -2.59 13.96 2.07
C ALA A 172 -3.56 14.35 0.96
N SER A 173 -3.63 15.64 0.64
CA SER A 173 -4.57 16.16 -0.36
C SER A 173 -3.85 16.83 -1.51
N THR A 174 -4.31 16.55 -2.73
CA THR A 174 -3.82 17.16 -3.96
C THR A 174 -4.90 17.15 -5.04
N TYR A 175 -4.56 17.61 -6.24
CA TYR A 175 -5.48 17.61 -7.36
C TYR A 175 -5.34 16.36 -8.20
N PHE A 176 -6.46 15.68 -8.44
CA PHE A 176 -6.55 14.50 -9.29
C PHE A 176 -7.46 14.77 -10.49
N GLU A 177 -7.18 14.08 -11.59
CA GLU A 177 -8.10 13.96 -12.71
C GLU A 177 -8.92 12.70 -12.53
N VAL A 178 -10.23 12.85 -12.34
CA VAL A 178 -11.17 11.76 -12.11
C VAL A 178 -12.16 11.61 -13.25
N ALA A 179 -12.62 10.40 -13.51
CA ALA A 179 -13.66 10.14 -14.48
C ALA A 179 -15.00 10.68 -13.98
N GLU A 180 -15.76 11.35 -14.86
CA GLU A 180 -17.09 11.88 -14.52
C GLU A 180 -18.10 10.76 -14.21
N ARG A 181 -17.92 9.59 -14.83
CA ARG A 181 -18.71 8.39 -14.60
C ARG A 181 -17.83 7.16 -14.75
N THR A 182 -18.07 6.18 -13.91
CA THR A 182 -17.42 4.87 -13.97
C THR A 182 -18.48 3.78 -14.04
N GLN A 183 -18.10 2.66 -14.64
CA GLN A 183 -18.97 1.49 -14.74
C GLN A 183 -18.25 0.26 -14.21
N ALA A 184 -18.90 -0.46 -13.30
CA ALA A 184 -18.39 -1.71 -12.79
C ALA A 184 -18.25 -2.75 -13.89
N ARG A 185 -17.15 -3.52 -13.87
CA ARG A 185 -16.97 -4.66 -14.80
C ARG A 185 -18.04 -5.70 -14.54
N THR A 186 -18.63 -6.20 -15.61
CA THR A 186 -19.63 -7.28 -15.53
C THR A 186 -18.93 -8.59 -15.19
N PRO A 187 -19.29 -9.27 -14.10
CA PRO A 187 -18.70 -10.55 -13.74
C PRO A 187 -19.22 -11.66 -14.66
N GLU A 188 -18.39 -12.70 -14.86
CA GLU A 188 -18.80 -13.88 -15.65
C GLU A 188 -19.87 -14.73 -14.98
N GLY A 189 -20.14 -14.53 -13.71
CA GLY A 189 -20.99 -15.35 -12.88
C GLY A 189 -20.25 -16.53 -12.22
N PHE A 190 -20.85 -17.06 -11.17
CA PHE A 190 -20.28 -18.17 -10.43
C PHE A 190 -20.32 -19.46 -11.26
N LYS A 191 -19.15 -20.08 -11.41
CA LYS A 191 -19.02 -21.41 -11.99
C LYS A 191 -18.57 -22.39 -10.91
N ARG A 192 -19.35 -23.45 -10.70
CA ARG A 192 -18.99 -24.46 -9.71
C ARG A 192 -17.69 -25.16 -10.08
N ASP A 193 -16.72 -25.12 -9.15
CA ASP A 193 -15.44 -25.76 -9.28
C ASP A 193 -15.00 -26.29 -7.91
N SER A 194 -14.30 -27.41 -7.89
CA SER A 194 -13.76 -28.00 -6.65
C SER A 194 -12.71 -27.11 -5.97
N ARG A 195 -12.07 -26.19 -6.71
CA ARG A 195 -11.11 -25.23 -6.14
C ARG A 195 -11.71 -24.31 -5.07
N TRP A 196 -13.04 -24.02 -5.19
CA TRP A 196 -13.73 -23.15 -4.23
C TRP A 196 -14.02 -23.83 -2.88
N VAL A 197 -13.68 -25.12 -2.75
CA VAL A 197 -13.88 -25.86 -1.52
C VAL A 197 -12.54 -26.12 -0.85
N ILE A 198 -12.28 -25.44 0.25
CA ILE A 198 -11.06 -25.63 1.03
C ILE A 198 -11.12 -26.93 1.84
N PHE A 199 -10.16 -27.82 1.63
CA PHE A 199 -9.98 -29.07 2.39
C PHE A 199 -8.53 -29.56 2.25
N PRO A 200 -8.03 -30.49 3.08
CA PRO A 200 -6.59 -30.81 3.17
C PRO A 200 -5.91 -31.11 1.83
N LYS A 201 -6.54 -31.87 0.94
CA LYS A 201 -5.97 -32.19 -0.37
C LYS A 201 -5.78 -30.94 -1.23
N ARG A 202 -6.77 -30.01 -1.23
CA ARG A 202 -6.68 -28.74 -1.95
C ARG A 202 -5.61 -27.86 -1.32
N SER A 203 -5.59 -27.75 0.00
CA SER A 203 -4.61 -26.91 0.70
C SER A 203 -3.17 -27.36 0.45
N TYR A 204 -2.92 -28.68 0.39
CA TYR A 204 -1.60 -29.20 0.05
C TYR A 204 -1.14 -28.81 -1.36
N ALA A 205 -2.02 -28.92 -2.35
CA ALA A 205 -1.73 -28.49 -3.72
C ALA A 205 -1.54 -26.96 -3.79
N ALA A 206 -2.46 -26.22 -3.19
CA ALA A 206 -2.43 -24.76 -3.17
C ALA A 206 -1.16 -24.18 -2.52
N HIS A 207 -0.58 -24.85 -1.53
CA HIS A 207 0.66 -24.40 -0.92
C HIS A 207 1.83 -24.36 -1.91
N LYS A 208 1.91 -25.32 -2.83
CA LYS A 208 2.90 -25.30 -3.92
C LYS A 208 2.59 -24.18 -4.91
N GLU A 209 1.33 -24.11 -5.35
CA GLU A 209 0.86 -23.05 -6.27
C GLU A 209 1.14 -21.64 -5.73
N ILE A 210 0.96 -21.42 -4.41
CA ILE A 210 1.25 -20.15 -3.76
C ILE A 210 2.75 -19.80 -3.84
N ASN A 211 3.63 -20.78 -3.56
CA ASN A 211 5.08 -20.53 -3.60
C ASN A 211 5.57 -20.27 -5.04
N GLU A 212 5.09 -21.04 -6.01
CA GLU A 212 5.40 -20.84 -7.43
C GLU A 212 4.90 -19.47 -7.92
N ARG A 213 3.69 -19.10 -7.55
CA ARG A 213 3.08 -17.81 -7.85
C ARG A 213 3.86 -16.64 -7.25
N LEU A 214 4.31 -16.76 -5.99
CA LEU A 214 5.10 -15.70 -5.36
C LEU A 214 6.45 -15.50 -6.06
N ALA A 215 7.10 -16.56 -6.49
CA ALA A 215 8.33 -16.46 -7.27
C ALA A 215 8.07 -15.72 -8.59
N ALA A 216 7.02 -16.09 -9.32
CA ALA A 216 6.65 -15.42 -10.56
C ALA A 216 6.25 -13.93 -10.37
N ILE A 217 5.62 -13.59 -9.24
CA ILE A 217 5.30 -12.19 -8.90
C ILE A 217 6.58 -11.42 -8.55
N ALA A 218 7.56 -12.03 -7.87
CA ALA A 218 8.83 -11.39 -7.60
C ALA A 218 9.60 -11.09 -8.90
N ASP A 219 9.57 -12.03 -9.85
CA ASP A 219 10.13 -11.82 -11.17
C ASP A 219 9.44 -10.66 -11.90
N ASP A 220 8.09 -10.61 -11.92
CA ASP A 220 7.33 -9.49 -12.49
C ASP A 220 7.70 -8.16 -11.82
N PHE A 221 7.80 -8.11 -10.49
CA PHE A 221 8.16 -6.89 -9.76
C PHE A 221 9.58 -6.39 -10.06
N SER A 222 10.43 -7.25 -10.63
CA SER A 222 11.77 -6.92 -11.09
C SER A 222 11.80 -6.46 -12.57
N GLU A 223 10.68 -6.55 -13.30
CA GLU A 223 10.57 -6.09 -14.67
C GLU A 223 10.42 -4.57 -14.75
N SER A 224 10.83 -4.00 -15.87
CA SER A 224 10.89 -2.54 -16.07
C SER A 224 9.54 -1.82 -15.92
N GLU A 225 8.42 -2.51 -16.10
CA GLU A 225 7.09 -1.91 -15.88
C GLU A 225 6.84 -1.53 -14.41
N PHE A 226 7.54 -2.18 -13.47
CA PHE A 226 7.47 -1.90 -12.04
C PHE A 226 8.55 -0.94 -11.52
N ASP A 227 9.52 -0.54 -12.36
CA ASP A 227 10.56 0.43 -11.97
C ASP A 227 9.98 1.75 -11.48
N VAL A 228 8.81 2.14 -12.00
CA VAL A 228 8.08 3.33 -11.55
C VAL A 228 7.67 3.27 -10.08
N PHE A 229 7.52 2.07 -9.53
CA PHE A 229 7.18 1.84 -8.12
C PHE A 229 8.40 1.52 -7.24
N ASN A 230 9.49 1.09 -7.88
CA ASN A 230 10.76 0.76 -7.22
C ASN A 230 11.92 1.63 -7.77
N PRO A 231 11.75 2.96 -7.93
CA PRO A 231 12.77 3.79 -8.54
C PRO A 231 14.03 3.88 -7.69
N VAL A 232 15.16 3.96 -8.37
CA VAL A 232 16.45 4.26 -7.75
C VAL A 232 16.89 5.65 -8.18
N PHE A 233 17.16 6.51 -7.21
CA PHE A 233 17.69 7.86 -7.42
C PHE A 233 19.14 7.96 -6.94
N GLY A 234 19.86 8.90 -7.52
CA GLY A 234 21.26 9.13 -7.27
C GLY A 234 22.13 8.56 -8.37
N GLU A 235 23.20 9.27 -8.72
CA GLU A 235 24.08 8.92 -9.82
C GLU A 235 25.38 8.26 -9.30
N GLY A 236 25.86 7.32 -10.12
CA GLY A 236 27.23 6.85 -10.08
C GLY A 236 27.50 5.59 -9.25
N GLU A 237 28.57 4.93 -9.64
CA GLU A 237 29.13 3.76 -8.93
C GLU A 237 29.80 4.17 -7.61
N ASP A 238 30.03 5.47 -7.41
CA ASP A 238 30.78 6.04 -6.28
C ASP A 238 29.91 6.44 -5.08
N ALA A 239 28.65 5.97 -5.00
CA ALA A 239 27.79 6.26 -3.88
C ALA A 239 28.40 5.77 -2.56
N GLN A 240 28.62 6.69 -1.60
CA GLN A 240 29.23 6.40 -0.31
C GLN A 240 28.22 5.84 0.70
N PHE A 241 26.91 6.08 0.48
CA PHE A 241 25.83 5.47 1.26
C PHE A 241 24.58 5.25 0.42
N GLY A 242 23.72 4.36 0.88
CA GLY A 242 22.45 4.04 0.28
C GLY A 242 21.31 4.08 1.29
N ILE A 243 20.14 4.53 0.84
CA ILE A 243 18.89 4.50 1.62
C ILE A 243 17.91 3.60 0.87
N VAL A 244 17.38 2.60 1.54
CA VAL A 244 16.28 1.76 1.04
C VAL A 244 15.06 2.04 1.89
N ALA A 245 13.97 2.50 1.29
CA ALA A 245 12.78 2.92 2.01
C ALA A 245 11.49 2.52 1.27
N GLY A 246 10.45 2.11 2.01
CA GLY A 246 9.13 1.81 1.48
C GLY A 246 8.09 2.85 1.89
N GLY A 247 7.02 2.95 1.11
CA GLY A 247 5.88 3.82 1.40
C GLY A 247 6.29 5.26 1.71
N ILE A 248 5.60 5.86 2.66
CA ILE A 248 5.84 7.25 3.07
C ILE A 248 7.29 7.53 3.54
N SER A 249 8.00 6.51 4.04
CA SER A 249 9.40 6.67 4.47
C SER A 249 10.31 7.05 3.31
N TYR A 250 9.99 6.62 2.09
CA TYR A 250 10.71 7.04 0.90
C TYR A 250 10.51 8.54 0.63
N ALA A 251 9.27 9.04 0.72
CA ALA A 251 8.99 10.47 0.56
C ALA A 251 9.75 11.30 1.62
N TYR A 252 9.77 10.84 2.87
CA TYR A 252 10.53 11.50 3.93
C TYR A 252 12.04 11.48 3.69
N ALA A 253 12.60 10.38 3.22
CA ALA A 253 14.02 10.30 2.89
C ALA A 253 14.40 11.30 1.79
N ARG A 254 13.58 11.40 0.73
CA ARG A 254 13.76 12.36 -0.36
C ARG A 254 13.70 13.80 0.13
N GLU A 255 12.72 14.13 0.94
CA GLU A 255 12.57 15.48 1.50
C GLU A 255 13.72 15.83 2.47
N ALA A 256 14.13 14.90 3.33
CA ALA A 256 15.27 15.12 4.21
C ALA A 256 16.57 15.40 3.45
N LEU A 257 16.83 14.66 2.36
CA LEU A 257 18.00 14.90 1.52
C LEU A 257 17.93 16.28 0.83
N ARG A 258 16.78 16.67 0.32
CA ARG A 258 16.56 18.00 -0.27
C ARG A 258 16.84 19.12 0.72
N LEU A 259 16.34 18.99 1.95
CA LEU A 259 16.59 19.97 3.02
C LEU A 259 18.08 20.03 3.41
N LEU A 260 18.76 18.88 3.49
CA LEU A 260 20.19 18.83 3.77
C LEU A 260 21.00 19.49 2.65
N GLU A 261 20.64 19.28 1.40
CA GLU A 261 21.29 19.96 0.25
C GLU A 261 21.12 21.48 0.33
N GLU A 262 19.93 21.98 0.68
CA GLU A 262 19.68 23.41 0.89
C GLU A 262 20.53 23.98 2.04
N GLU A 263 20.68 23.26 3.14
CA GLU A 263 21.52 23.68 4.26
C GLU A 263 23.02 23.69 3.91
N VAL A 264 23.48 22.73 3.10
CA VAL A 264 24.85 22.74 2.55
C VAL A 264 25.05 23.97 1.68
N GLN A 265 24.14 24.25 0.73
CA GLN A 265 24.22 25.41 -0.15
C GLN A 265 24.22 26.75 0.64
N ALA A 266 23.47 26.78 1.73
CA ALA A 266 23.44 27.93 2.63
C ALA A 266 24.66 28.03 3.55
N GLY A 267 25.63 27.12 3.50
CA GLY A 267 26.80 27.06 4.35
C GLY A 267 26.49 26.80 5.83
N LYS A 268 25.32 26.24 6.12
CA LYS A 268 24.83 25.99 7.48
C LYS A 268 25.13 24.57 7.98
N LEU A 269 25.25 23.60 7.06
CA LEU A 269 25.52 22.22 7.44
C LEU A 269 26.99 22.02 7.75
N VAL A 270 27.27 21.52 8.94
CA VAL A 270 28.63 21.16 9.38
C VAL A 270 28.67 19.65 9.57
N TRP A 271 29.46 18.98 8.73
CA TRP A 271 29.64 17.52 8.81
C TRP A 271 30.96 17.19 9.54
N SER A 272 30.89 16.39 10.58
CA SER A 272 32.09 15.88 11.25
C SER A 272 32.55 14.58 10.54
N GLN A 273 33.51 14.69 9.63
CA GLN A 273 34.22 13.50 9.17
C GLN A 273 35.07 12.95 10.30
N GLY A 274 34.77 11.75 10.75
CA GLY A 274 35.67 10.98 11.61
C GLY A 274 35.28 10.75 13.07
N ALA A 275 34.06 11.08 13.47
CA ALA A 275 33.54 10.50 14.71
C ALA A 275 33.07 9.05 14.41
N PRO A 276 33.52 8.03 15.16
CA PRO A 276 32.88 6.72 15.06
C PRO A 276 31.41 6.92 15.34
N ALA A 277 30.55 6.26 14.51
CA ALA A 277 29.12 6.30 14.71
C ALA A 277 28.84 5.91 16.17
N ALA A 278 28.47 6.89 16.98
CA ALA A 278 27.94 6.59 18.29
C ALA A 278 26.69 5.70 18.03
N PRO A 279 26.51 4.63 18.82
CA PRO A 279 25.30 3.83 18.68
C PRO A 279 24.13 4.80 18.77
N ILE A 280 23.18 4.70 17.82
CA ILE A 280 21.94 5.48 17.85
C ILE A 280 21.22 5.02 19.12
N LEU A 281 21.46 5.73 20.21
CA LEU A 281 20.66 5.54 21.41
C LEU A 281 19.25 6.01 21.06
N PRO A 282 18.22 5.27 21.49
CA PRO A 282 16.85 5.75 21.32
C PRO A 282 16.76 7.15 21.95
N PRO A 283 16.03 8.09 21.30
CA PRO A 283 15.91 9.44 21.81
C PRO A 283 15.43 9.39 23.27
N GLN A 284 16.16 10.01 24.17
CA GLN A 284 15.70 10.20 25.55
C GLN A 284 14.61 11.27 25.51
N CYS A 285 13.37 10.84 25.68
CA CYS A 285 12.22 11.75 25.76
C CYS A 285 11.98 12.11 27.22
N GLU A 286 12.36 13.33 27.63
CA GLU A 286 11.90 13.94 28.87
C GLU A 286 10.83 14.99 28.56
N GLY A 287 9.66 14.89 29.19
CA GLY A 287 8.61 15.90 29.12
C GLY A 287 7.89 16.03 27.76
N GLY A 288 7.85 14.98 26.93
CA GLY A 288 7.09 14.98 25.68
C GLY A 288 7.78 15.64 24.48
N TYR A 289 9.04 16.05 24.63
CA TYR A 289 9.87 16.59 23.53
C TYR A 289 11.14 15.76 23.37
N CYS A 290 11.37 15.29 22.15
CA CYS A 290 12.65 14.66 21.78
C CYS A 290 13.59 15.75 21.28
N THR A 291 14.65 16.06 22.05
CA THR A 291 15.72 16.93 21.58
C THR A 291 16.84 16.12 20.95
N MET A 292 17.00 16.28 19.64
CA MET A 292 18.24 15.90 18.95
C MET A 292 19.17 17.10 19.01
N GLY A 293 20.15 17.07 19.89
CA GLY A 293 21.08 18.20 19.96
C GLY A 293 22.24 17.97 20.89
N GLY A 294 23.41 17.75 20.29
CA GLY A 294 24.71 18.12 20.86
C GLY A 294 25.34 19.15 19.94
N PRO A 295 26.29 19.99 20.44
CA PRO A 295 26.94 20.97 19.59
C PRO A 295 27.69 20.26 18.45
N ALA A 296 27.38 20.62 17.22
CA ALA A 296 28.09 20.12 16.06
C ALA A 296 29.44 20.79 15.96
N TYR A 297 30.51 20.06 16.22
CA TYR A 297 31.87 20.46 15.89
C TYR A 297 32.28 19.79 14.58
N GLY A 298 32.47 20.56 13.51
CA GLY A 298 32.92 20.04 12.24
C GLY A 298 33.23 21.14 11.22
N LYS A 299 33.85 20.77 10.11
CA LYS A 299 34.06 21.70 8.98
C LYS A 299 32.78 21.83 8.17
N ALA A 300 32.54 23.03 7.62
CA ALA A 300 31.48 23.24 6.64
C ALA A 300 31.65 22.27 5.48
N VAL A 301 30.54 21.70 4.99
CA VAL A 301 30.54 20.75 3.91
C VAL A 301 30.15 21.49 2.63
N GLU A 302 30.93 21.30 1.58
CA GLU A 302 30.67 21.91 0.26
C GLU A 302 29.59 21.16 -0.53
N ALA A 303 29.43 19.86 -0.26
CA ALA A 303 28.39 19.02 -0.87
C ALA A 303 28.06 17.82 0.04
N LEU A 304 26.86 17.25 -0.09
CA LEU A 304 26.56 15.94 0.49
C LEU A 304 27.44 14.86 -0.17
N PRO A 305 27.83 13.80 0.58
CA PRO A 305 28.46 12.65 -0.03
C PRO A 305 27.54 12.05 -1.09
N ALA A 306 28.11 11.46 -2.16
CA ALA A 306 27.33 10.78 -3.18
C ALA A 306 26.47 9.68 -2.55
N TYR A 307 25.19 9.65 -2.89
CA TYR A 307 24.23 8.74 -2.30
C TYR A 307 23.30 8.14 -3.35
N ARG A 308 22.67 7.02 -2.99
CA ARG A 308 21.55 6.43 -3.72
C ARG A 308 20.35 6.25 -2.81
N VAL A 309 19.17 6.47 -3.33
CA VAL A 309 17.90 6.23 -2.64
C VAL A 309 17.06 5.30 -3.49
N MET A 310 16.68 4.16 -2.93
CA MET A 310 15.80 3.20 -3.55
C MET A 310 14.45 3.20 -2.84
N GLN A 311 13.37 3.33 -3.60
CA GLN A 311 12.04 3.02 -3.12
C GLN A 311 11.77 1.52 -3.24
N VAL A 312 11.07 0.94 -2.27
CA VAL A 312 10.46 -0.38 -2.36
C VAL A 312 8.94 -0.19 -2.24
N GLY A 313 8.29 0.05 -3.38
CA GLY A 313 6.85 0.23 -3.46
C GLY A 313 6.09 -1.10 -3.56
N THR A 314 6.82 -2.20 -3.88
CA THR A 314 6.31 -3.58 -3.90
C THR A 314 7.09 -4.44 -2.90
N PRO A 315 6.88 -4.25 -1.57
CA PRO A 315 7.75 -4.85 -0.55
C PRO A 315 7.58 -6.36 -0.35
N TYR A 316 6.58 -6.98 -0.97
CA TYR A 316 6.39 -8.43 -0.92
C TYR A 316 5.58 -8.96 -2.11
N PRO A 317 6.00 -10.05 -2.77
CA PRO A 317 7.34 -10.61 -2.63
C PRO A 317 8.39 -9.57 -3.02
N PHE A 318 9.54 -9.61 -2.38
CA PHE A 318 10.61 -8.64 -2.68
C PHE A 318 11.12 -8.89 -4.11
N PRO A 319 11.25 -7.82 -4.93
CA PRO A 319 11.74 -7.91 -6.31
C PRO A 319 13.21 -8.29 -6.38
#